data_197f2b30bfe08bda4e797047394e48e6
#
_entry.id   197f2b30bfe08bda4e797047394e48e6
#
_cell.length_a   1.000
_cell.length_b   1.000
_cell.length_c   1.000
_cell.angle_alpha   90.00
_cell.angle_beta   90.00
_cell.angle_gamma   90.00
#
_symmetry.space_group_name_H-M   'P 1'
#
loop_
_entity.id
_entity.type
_entity.pdbx_description
1 polymer ?
#
loop_
_entity_poly.entity_id
_entity_poly.type
_entity_poly.pdbx_seq_one_letter_code
_entity_poly.pdbx_strand_id
1 'polypeptide(L)'
;RRQRQMCIRDRASGQDKTVLTLFALLSRVKKIRKREGNIMTEEMRMESDSIGTMEVPKEAYYGVQALRAKQNFPITGQSLHPVFIRNLAKVKKAAAQSNRNALALPADKAEAIIRACDEVIRGCFADEFIVDAIQGGAGTSANMNKNEVLANRANEWMGGRKGDYSRIHPNDHVNMSQSTNDVIPTAGKLTVLELLKPLLAELDGLERELRIKAAEFDGILKMGRTQLQDAVPMRLGQTFHAYATMVKRDYERLKEVRCEMFTVNLGGTAIGTAINVSPAYLSNVVPTLAKITGYPLKQAEDLFDATENLDGFVMVSGALKACAVDLSKMCNDLRLLSSGPRTGFGEINLPARQNGSSIMPGKVNPVIPEV
;
A
#
# COMPACT_ATOMS: atom_id res chain seq x y z
N ARG A 1 -24.37 -0.28 -43.11
CA ARG A 1 -23.09 -0.55 -42.40
C ARG A 1 -21.92 0.37 -42.81
N ARG A 2 -21.98 1.13 -43.91
CA ARG A 2 -20.90 2.03 -44.36
C ARG A 2 -20.98 3.48 -43.79
N GLN A 3 -22.10 3.89 -43.25
CA GLN A 3 -22.26 5.28 -42.69
C GLN A 3 -21.86 5.45 -41.24
N ARG A 4 -21.57 4.38 -40.48
CA ARG A 4 -21.12 4.49 -39.07
C ARG A 4 -19.59 4.61 -38.85
N GLN A 5 -18.80 4.41 -39.91
CA GLN A 5 -17.33 4.48 -39.80
C GLN A 5 -16.73 5.86 -40.12
N MET A 6 -17.53 6.81 -40.62
CA MET A 6 -17.02 8.17 -40.93
C MET A 6 -17.12 9.18 -39.81
N CYS A 7 -17.85 8.91 -38.72
CA CYS A 7 -18.00 9.84 -37.59
C CYS A 7 -16.95 9.72 -36.46
N ILE A 8 -16.00 8.78 -36.57
CA ILE A 8 -15.00 8.56 -35.49
C ILE A 8 -13.65 9.25 -35.80
N ARG A 9 -13.39 9.66 -37.05
CA ARG A 9 -12.10 10.23 -37.43
C ARG A 9 -11.97 11.75 -37.21
N ASP A 10 -13.07 12.50 -37.11
CA ASP A 10 -13.02 13.96 -36.99
C ASP A 10 -13.14 14.52 -35.56
N ARG A 11 -13.24 13.65 -34.53
CA ARG A 11 -13.27 14.08 -33.13
C ARG A 11 -11.93 14.07 -32.41
N ALA A 12 -10.88 13.53 -33.02
CA ALA A 12 -9.57 13.39 -32.37
C ALA A 12 -8.69 14.66 -32.42
N SER A 13 -9.00 15.65 -33.27
CA SER A 13 -8.18 16.85 -33.42
C SER A 13 -8.60 18.05 -32.57
N GLY A 14 -9.78 18.01 -31.96
CA GLY A 14 -10.31 19.14 -31.15
C GLY A 14 -10.10 19.00 -29.64
N GLN A 15 -9.93 17.78 -29.13
CA GLN A 15 -9.84 17.53 -27.68
C GLN A 15 -8.45 17.77 -27.08
N ASP A 16 -7.38 17.63 -27.87
CA ASP A 16 -6.01 17.84 -27.38
C ASP A 16 -5.69 19.30 -27.02
N LYS A 17 -6.26 20.27 -27.74
CA LYS A 17 -6.04 21.68 -27.41
C LYS A 17 -6.79 22.13 -26.16
N THR A 18 -7.95 21.57 -25.87
CA THR A 18 -8.77 21.93 -24.72
C THR A 18 -8.18 21.38 -23.42
N VAL A 19 -7.66 20.16 -23.44
CA VAL A 19 -7.01 19.52 -22.28
C VAL A 19 -5.70 20.24 -21.93
N LEU A 20 -4.87 20.57 -22.92
CA LEU A 20 -3.64 21.36 -22.72
C LEU A 20 -3.92 22.78 -22.21
N THR A 21 -5.00 23.42 -22.68
CA THR A 21 -5.41 24.75 -22.22
C THR A 21 -5.97 24.68 -20.79
N LEU A 22 -6.70 23.63 -20.42
CA LEU A 22 -7.19 23.41 -19.05
C LEU A 22 -6.03 23.16 -18.06
N PHE A 23 -5.02 22.39 -18.44
CA PHE A 23 -3.81 22.19 -17.63
C PHE A 23 -3.01 23.48 -17.47
N ALA A 24 -2.90 24.29 -18.52
CA ALA A 24 -2.24 25.61 -18.47
C ALA A 24 -3.03 26.61 -17.59
N LEU A 25 -4.37 26.59 -17.62
CA LEU A 25 -5.21 27.42 -16.74
C LEU A 25 -5.12 26.97 -15.27
N LEU A 26 -5.18 25.67 -15.00
CA LEU A 26 -5.05 25.12 -13.63
C LEU A 26 -3.67 25.41 -13.02
N SER A 27 -2.61 25.40 -13.83
CA SER A 27 -1.27 25.79 -13.38
C SER A 27 -1.18 27.29 -13.07
N ARG A 28 -1.90 28.14 -13.81
CA ARG A 28 -1.98 29.60 -13.54
C ARG A 28 -2.82 29.90 -12.28
N VAL A 29 -3.92 29.20 -12.04
CA VAL A 29 -4.74 29.37 -10.83
C VAL A 29 -3.98 28.93 -9.56
N LYS A 30 -3.17 27.87 -9.63
CA LYS A 30 -2.26 27.50 -8.54
C LYS A 30 -1.18 28.54 -8.26
N LYS A 31 -0.71 29.26 -9.27
CA LYS A 31 0.26 30.37 -9.10
C LYS A 31 -0.36 31.63 -8.46
N ILE A 32 -1.66 31.87 -8.63
CA ILE A 32 -2.34 33.07 -8.07
C ILE A 32 -2.68 32.84 -6.59
N ARG A 33 -3.06 31.62 -6.16
CA ARG A 33 -3.31 31.31 -4.74
C ARG A 33 -2.06 31.28 -3.84
N LYS A 34 -0.85 31.33 -4.43
CA LYS A 34 0.43 31.37 -3.70
C LYS A 34 0.89 32.78 -3.34
N ARG A 35 0.10 33.84 -3.61
CA ARG A 35 0.50 35.24 -3.41
C ARG A 35 -0.08 35.96 -2.19
N GLU A 36 -0.91 35.31 -1.37
CA GLU A 36 -1.50 35.94 -0.18
C GLU A 36 -1.35 35.08 1.09
N GLY A 37 -0.15 34.66 1.40
CA GLY A 37 0.22 34.11 2.68
C GLY A 37 1.62 34.59 3.03
N ASN A 38 1.83 35.10 4.22
CA ASN A 38 3.11 35.54 4.79
C ASN A 38 4.26 34.63 4.33
N ILE A 39 5.08 35.11 3.40
CA ILE A 39 6.27 34.41 2.91
C ILE A 39 7.34 34.63 3.99
N MET A 40 7.40 33.76 4.98
CA MET A 40 8.67 33.41 5.57
C MET A 40 9.48 32.80 4.43
N THR A 41 10.55 33.44 4.01
CA THR A 41 11.48 32.89 3.02
C THR A 41 12.08 31.63 3.64
N GLU A 42 11.59 30.46 3.23
CA GLU A 42 12.11 29.19 3.66
C GLU A 42 13.59 29.14 3.24
N GLU A 43 14.49 29.00 4.21
CA GLU A 43 15.92 28.90 3.89
C GLU A 43 16.16 27.64 3.05
N MET A 44 16.89 27.80 1.95
CA MET A 44 17.20 26.73 1.01
C MET A 44 18.66 26.31 1.14
N ARG A 45 18.93 25.04 0.87
CA ARG A 45 20.27 24.50 0.68
C ARG A 45 20.43 23.94 -0.73
N MET A 46 21.63 24.00 -1.26
CA MET A 46 21.94 23.44 -2.58
C MET A 46 22.33 21.98 -2.44
N GLU A 47 21.66 21.09 -3.15
CA GLU A 47 22.06 19.68 -3.30
C GLU A 47 22.25 19.35 -4.77
N SER A 48 23.11 18.37 -5.07
CA SER A 48 23.40 17.91 -6.42
C SER A 48 23.29 16.38 -6.52
N ASP A 49 22.81 15.95 -7.70
CA ASP A 49 22.87 14.54 -8.13
C ASP A 49 23.55 14.46 -9.52
N SER A 50 23.53 13.29 -10.14
CA SER A 50 24.14 13.06 -11.45
C SER A 50 23.48 13.88 -12.60
N ILE A 51 22.30 14.44 -12.37
CA ILE A 51 21.54 15.23 -13.38
C ILE A 51 21.81 16.73 -13.23
N GLY A 52 22.16 17.17 -12.00
CA GLY A 52 22.45 18.58 -11.73
C GLY A 52 22.05 19.02 -10.33
N THR A 53 22.10 20.32 -10.09
CA THR A 53 21.90 20.94 -8.78
C THR A 53 20.48 21.49 -8.64
N MET A 54 19.89 21.36 -7.45
CA MET A 54 18.58 21.92 -7.09
C MET A 54 18.59 22.54 -5.69
N GLU A 55 17.72 23.51 -5.47
CA GLU A 55 17.40 24.05 -4.16
C GLU A 55 16.45 23.11 -3.40
N VAL A 56 16.84 22.68 -2.22
CA VAL A 56 16.05 21.85 -1.30
C VAL A 56 15.81 22.66 -0.02
N PRO A 57 14.62 22.62 0.60
CA PRO A 57 14.39 23.31 1.85
C PRO A 57 15.44 22.88 2.91
N LYS A 58 16.03 23.86 3.60
CA LYS A 58 17.16 23.63 4.52
C LYS A 58 16.83 22.63 5.62
N GLU A 59 15.60 22.64 6.12
CA GLU A 59 15.15 21.78 7.20
C GLU A 59 14.60 20.41 6.75
N ALA A 60 14.39 20.20 5.46
CA ALA A 60 13.89 18.93 4.93
C ALA A 60 14.90 17.79 5.12
N TYR A 61 14.40 16.60 5.45
CA TYR A 61 15.21 15.38 5.48
C TYR A 61 15.26 14.67 4.13
N TYR A 62 14.30 14.93 3.23
CA TYR A 62 14.43 14.48 1.84
C TYR A 62 15.50 15.31 1.12
N GLY A 63 16.03 14.77 0.03
CA GLY A 63 17.07 15.43 -0.77
C GLY A 63 16.61 15.72 -2.19
N VAL A 64 17.59 16.00 -3.04
CA VAL A 64 17.40 16.43 -4.43
C VAL A 64 16.68 15.36 -5.27
N GLN A 65 16.95 14.07 -5.09
CA GLN A 65 16.33 13.02 -5.90
C GLN A 65 14.84 12.86 -5.60
N ALA A 66 14.46 12.90 -4.31
CA ALA A 66 13.05 12.88 -3.91
C ALA A 66 12.31 14.12 -4.40
N LEU A 67 12.92 15.31 -4.30
CA LEU A 67 12.32 16.55 -4.77
C LEU A 67 12.09 16.53 -6.28
N ARG A 68 13.06 16.05 -7.05
CA ARG A 68 12.97 15.88 -8.49
C ARG A 68 11.84 14.89 -8.87
N ALA A 69 11.75 13.77 -8.17
CA ALA A 69 10.69 12.79 -8.37
C ALA A 69 9.29 13.38 -8.08
N LYS A 70 9.14 14.15 -7.00
CA LYS A 70 7.88 14.85 -6.69
C LYS A 70 7.47 15.83 -7.79
N GLN A 71 8.43 16.50 -8.41
CA GLN A 71 8.16 17.43 -9.52
C GLN A 71 7.79 16.69 -10.80
N ASN A 72 8.42 15.54 -11.07
CA ASN A 72 8.19 14.75 -12.28
C ASN A 72 6.87 13.98 -12.25
N PHE A 73 6.41 13.53 -11.08
CA PHE A 73 5.26 12.65 -10.94
C PHE A 73 4.15 13.23 -10.04
N PRO A 74 3.53 14.37 -10.38
CA PRO A 74 2.39 14.92 -9.64
C PRO A 74 1.08 14.23 -10.10
N ILE A 75 0.93 12.93 -9.86
CA ILE A 75 -0.12 12.09 -10.47
C ILE A 75 -1.34 12.01 -9.57
N THR A 76 -1.20 11.49 -8.35
CA THR A 76 -2.33 11.28 -7.43
C THR A 76 -2.40 12.31 -6.32
N GLY A 77 -1.29 12.95 -5.99
CA GLY A 77 -1.14 13.81 -4.81
C GLY A 77 -1.17 13.05 -3.49
N GLN A 78 -1.16 11.72 -3.52
CA GLN A 78 -1.11 10.85 -2.34
C GLN A 78 0.32 10.38 -2.11
N SER A 79 0.74 10.40 -0.85
CA SER A 79 2.01 9.82 -0.44
C SER A 79 1.95 8.29 -0.38
N LEU A 80 3.12 7.67 -0.22
CA LEU A 80 3.23 6.23 0.02
C LEU A 80 2.51 5.82 1.31
N HIS A 81 1.94 4.61 1.32
CA HIS A 81 1.23 4.09 2.49
C HIS A 81 2.17 4.01 3.71
N PRO A 82 1.77 4.49 4.90
CA PRO A 82 2.65 4.54 6.09
C PRO A 82 3.23 3.18 6.50
N VAL A 83 2.47 2.10 6.34
CA VAL A 83 2.96 0.73 6.61
C VAL A 83 4.10 0.36 5.65
N PHE A 84 4.02 0.73 4.37
CA PHE A 84 5.08 0.50 3.40
C PHE A 84 6.35 1.28 3.78
N ILE A 85 6.20 2.55 4.17
CA ILE A 85 7.31 3.39 4.63
C ILE A 85 8.03 2.73 5.81
N ARG A 86 7.29 2.22 6.81
CA ARG A 86 7.88 1.52 7.96
C ARG A 86 8.58 0.22 7.57
N ASN A 87 7.97 -0.58 6.70
CA ASN A 87 8.54 -1.84 6.26
C ASN A 87 9.80 -1.65 5.40
N LEU A 88 9.83 -0.63 4.54
CA LEU A 88 11.05 -0.27 3.81
C LEU A 88 12.18 0.14 4.79
N ALA A 89 11.85 0.84 5.89
CA ALA A 89 12.84 1.15 6.93
C ALA A 89 13.34 -0.12 7.66
N LYS A 90 12.48 -1.13 7.90
CA LYS A 90 12.92 -2.43 8.44
C LYS A 90 13.90 -3.16 7.50
N VAL A 91 13.65 -3.10 6.19
CA VAL A 91 14.58 -3.64 5.17
C VAL A 91 15.92 -2.91 5.23
N LYS A 92 15.93 -1.57 5.24
CA LYS A 92 17.16 -0.77 5.36
C LYS A 92 17.92 -1.05 6.66
N LYS A 93 17.19 -1.22 7.78
CA LYS A 93 17.80 -1.62 9.06
C LYS A 93 18.48 -2.97 8.96
N ALA A 94 17.82 -3.97 8.37
CA ALA A 94 18.40 -5.30 8.17
C ALA A 94 19.66 -5.25 7.28
N ALA A 95 19.62 -4.46 6.21
CA ALA A 95 20.77 -4.27 5.32
C ALA A 95 21.95 -3.61 6.03
N ALA A 96 21.72 -2.54 6.80
CA ALA A 96 22.78 -1.88 7.58
C ALA A 96 23.40 -2.82 8.62
N GLN A 97 22.59 -3.60 9.34
CA GLN A 97 23.10 -4.61 10.29
C GLN A 97 23.94 -5.68 9.59
N SER A 98 23.46 -6.17 8.44
CA SER A 98 24.14 -7.22 7.69
C SER A 98 25.44 -6.73 7.05
N ASN A 99 25.47 -5.50 6.52
CA ASN A 99 26.71 -4.88 6.00
C ASN A 99 27.72 -4.63 7.12
N ARG A 100 27.29 -4.23 8.33
CA ARG A 100 28.17 -4.13 9.50
C ARG A 100 28.75 -5.48 9.88
N ASN A 101 27.92 -6.52 9.94
CA ASN A 101 28.37 -7.87 10.29
C ASN A 101 29.32 -8.46 9.23
N ALA A 102 29.13 -8.09 7.97
CA ALA A 102 30.01 -8.43 6.86
C ALA A 102 31.28 -7.56 6.77
N LEU A 103 31.49 -6.62 7.71
CA LEU A 103 32.60 -5.66 7.75
C LEU A 103 32.70 -4.76 6.50
N ALA A 104 31.61 -4.64 5.75
CA ALA A 104 31.52 -3.77 4.58
C ALA A 104 31.15 -2.32 4.94
N LEU A 105 30.38 -2.12 6.02
CA LEU A 105 29.97 -0.82 6.53
C LEU A 105 30.61 -0.59 7.92
N PRO A 106 31.33 0.53 8.15
CA PRO A 106 31.87 0.87 9.46
C PRO A 106 30.79 0.88 10.55
N ALA A 107 31.15 0.43 11.75
CA ALA A 107 30.21 0.21 12.83
C ALA A 107 29.46 1.49 13.28
N ASP A 108 30.15 2.61 13.33
CA ASP A 108 29.61 3.92 13.68
C ASP A 108 28.56 4.41 12.67
N LYS A 109 28.85 4.25 11.36
CA LYS A 109 27.93 4.58 10.27
C LYS A 109 26.71 3.66 10.29
N ALA A 110 26.91 2.36 10.47
CA ALA A 110 25.83 1.40 10.55
C ALA A 110 24.89 1.72 11.72
N GLU A 111 25.43 2.05 12.89
CA GLU A 111 24.63 2.39 14.07
C GLU A 111 23.82 3.66 13.84
N ALA A 112 24.39 4.69 13.23
CA ALA A 112 23.66 5.92 12.90
C ALA A 112 22.49 5.65 11.92
N ILE A 113 22.69 4.81 10.91
CA ILE A 113 21.64 4.40 9.95
C ILE A 113 20.56 3.57 10.68
N ILE A 114 20.93 2.62 11.53
CA ILE A 114 20.01 1.79 12.31
C ILE A 114 19.13 2.66 13.20
N ARG A 115 19.70 3.64 13.90
CA ARG A 115 18.95 4.59 14.74
C ARG A 115 17.95 5.42 13.93
N ALA A 116 18.36 5.92 12.75
CA ALA A 116 17.48 6.65 11.86
C ALA A 116 16.32 5.74 11.35
N CYS A 117 16.60 4.48 11.02
CA CYS A 117 15.57 3.50 10.68
C CYS A 117 14.57 3.29 11.81
N ASP A 118 15.03 3.19 13.07
CA ASP A 118 14.17 3.00 14.24
C ASP A 118 13.24 4.19 14.48
N GLU A 119 13.69 5.41 14.21
CA GLU A 119 12.84 6.60 14.27
C GLU A 119 11.72 6.54 13.21
N VAL A 120 12.06 6.18 11.96
CA VAL A 120 11.05 6.02 10.91
C VAL A 120 10.08 4.87 11.21
N ILE A 121 10.54 3.76 11.77
CA ILE A 121 9.68 2.63 12.18
C ILE A 121 8.69 3.06 13.27
N ARG A 122 9.07 3.96 14.16
CA ARG A 122 8.17 4.56 15.17
C ARG A 122 7.20 5.59 14.60
N GLY A 123 7.32 5.95 13.32
CA GLY A 123 6.45 6.91 12.64
C GLY A 123 6.97 8.34 12.58
N CYS A 124 8.23 8.57 12.93
CA CYS A 124 8.86 9.89 12.76
C CYS A 124 9.06 10.19 11.26
N PHE A 125 9.12 11.48 10.92
CA PHE A 125 9.40 11.96 9.56
C PHE A 125 8.35 11.58 8.52
N ALA A 126 7.09 11.40 8.89
CA ALA A 126 6.04 10.98 7.95
C ALA A 126 5.90 11.94 6.76
N ASP A 127 6.01 13.25 6.99
CA ASP A 127 5.88 14.29 5.98
C ASP A 127 7.10 14.43 5.05
N GLU A 128 8.20 13.75 5.37
CA GLU A 128 9.43 13.74 4.58
C GLU A 128 9.40 12.73 3.41
N PHE A 129 8.38 11.86 3.38
CA PHE A 129 8.16 10.92 2.29
C PHE A 129 7.25 11.53 1.25
N ILE A 130 7.83 12.41 0.42
CA ILE A 130 7.13 13.37 -0.44
C ILE A 130 6.78 12.85 -1.82
N VAL A 131 7.29 11.68 -2.22
CA VAL A 131 7.04 11.12 -3.54
C VAL A 131 5.62 10.61 -3.67
N ASP A 132 5.03 10.75 -4.87
CA ASP A 132 3.68 10.25 -5.16
C ASP A 132 3.63 8.71 -5.05
N ALA A 133 2.48 8.17 -4.67
CA ALA A 133 2.25 6.73 -4.62
C ALA A 133 2.40 6.07 -6.00
N ILE A 134 2.09 6.81 -7.08
CA ILE A 134 2.32 6.40 -8.46
C ILE A 134 3.52 7.16 -9.02
N GLN A 135 4.57 6.43 -9.40
CA GLN A 135 5.84 6.99 -9.83
C GLN A 135 6.51 6.11 -10.88
N GLY A 136 7.40 6.68 -11.69
CA GLY A 136 8.23 5.91 -12.63
C GLY A 136 9.41 5.20 -11.94
N GLY A 137 10.08 4.30 -12.68
CA GLY A 137 11.30 3.62 -12.23
C GLY A 137 11.07 2.49 -11.21
N ALA A 138 9.90 1.85 -11.24
CA ALA A 138 9.58 0.66 -10.43
C ALA A 138 9.86 0.84 -8.91
N GLY A 139 9.62 2.05 -8.37
CA GLY A 139 9.83 2.37 -6.97
C GLY A 139 11.20 3.00 -6.66
N THR A 140 12.01 3.35 -7.66
CA THR A 140 13.30 4.01 -7.42
C THR A 140 13.14 5.33 -6.66
N SER A 141 12.14 6.13 -6.98
CA SER A 141 11.85 7.38 -6.27
C SER A 141 11.55 7.15 -4.79
N ALA A 142 10.74 6.12 -4.46
CA ALA A 142 10.45 5.74 -3.08
C ALA A 142 11.70 5.25 -2.34
N ASN A 143 12.54 4.42 -2.99
CA ASN A 143 13.78 3.94 -2.43
C ASN A 143 14.75 5.09 -2.15
N MET A 144 14.93 6.03 -3.11
CA MET A 144 15.83 7.16 -2.93
C MET A 144 15.32 8.16 -1.90
N ASN A 145 14.03 8.45 -1.86
CA ASN A 145 13.44 9.28 -0.80
C ASN A 145 13.73 8.68 0.59
N LYS A 146 13.61 7.36 0.74
CA LYS A 146 13.96 6.66 1.97
C LYS A 146 15.46 6.82 2.28
N ASN A 147 16.32 6.62 1.29
CA ASN A 147 17.77 6.70 1.48
C ASN A 147 18.21 8.10 1.89
N GLU A 148 17.65 9.16 1.28
CA GLU A 148 17.96 10.56 1.59
C GLU A 148 17.52 10.93 3.02
N VAL A 149 16.28 10.57 3.40
CA VAL A 149 15.78 10.82 4.76
C VAL A 149 16.66 10.13 5.81
N LEU A 150 17.00 8.87 5.59
CA LEU A 150 17.84 8.11 6.50
C LEU A 150 19.28 8.65 6.54
N ALA A 151 19.85 9.03 5.39
CA ALA A 151 21.20 9.60 5.32
C ALA A 151 21.27 10.94 6.05
N ASN A 152 20.34 11.84 5.82
CA ASN A 152 20.31 13.14 6.49
C ASN A 152 20.15 12.98 8.00
N ARG A 153 19.26 12.08 8.44
CA ARG A 153 19.09 11.83 9.89
C ARG A 153 20.32 11.16 10.51
N ALA A 154 20.94 10.22 9.84
CA ALA A 154 22.15 9.56 10.30
C ALA A 154 23.35 10.53 10.35
N ASN A 155 23.44 11.48 9.40
CA ASN A 155 24.45 12.56 9.43
C ASN A 155 24.31 13.43 10.67
N GLU A 156 23.10 13.80 11.06
CA GLU A 156 22.87 14.54 12.31
C GLU A 156 23.33 13.75 13.54
N TRP A 157 23.05 12.45 13.61
CA TRP A 157 23.55 11.57 14.68
C TRP A 157 25.08 11.53 14.77
N MET A 158 25.76 11.74 13.65
CA MET A 158 27.23 11.81 13.59
C MET A 158 27.78 13.23 13.71
N GLY A 159 26.95 14.22 14.08
CA GLY A 159 27.33 15.62 14.21
C GLY A 159 27.57 16.32 12.87
N GLY A 160 26.99 15.80 11.78
CA GLY A 160 26.97 16.43 10.46
C GLY A 160 25.74 17.31 10.22
N ARG A 161 25.57 17.80 8.99
CA ARG A 161 24.47 18.65 8.55
C ARG A 161 23.63 17.94 7.50
N LYS A 162 22.36 18.30 7.38
CA LYS A 162 21.47 17.86 6.30
C LYS A 162 22.04 18.33 4.95
N GLY A 163 22.03 17.45 3.95
CA GLY A 163 22.57 17.70 2.61
C GLY A 163 24.09 17.57 2.51
N ASP A 164 24.80 17.37 3.60
CA ASP A 164 26.25 17.06 3.61
C ASP A 164 26.43 15.54 3.68
N TYR A 165 26.57 14.91 2.54
CA TYR A 165 26.70 13.46 2.43
C TYR A 165 28.15 12.94 2.57
N SER A 166 29.07 13.74 3.07
CA SER A 166 30.47 13.37 3.28
C SER A 166 30.67 12.22 4.30
N ARG A 167 29.80 12.15 5.32
CA ARG A 167 29.84 11.09 6.35
C ARG A 167 28.95 9.92 6.01
N ILE A 168 27.66 10.17 5.75
CA ILE A 168 26.70 9.16 5.33
C ILE A 168 26.09 9.57 3.99
N HIS A 169 26.37 8.79 2.95
CA HIS A 169 25.85 9.01 1.60
C HIS A 169 24.63 8.11 1.37
N PRO A 170 23.52 8.61 0.75
CA PRO A 170 22.31 7.83 0.53
C PRO A 170 22.53 6.59 -0.33
N ASN A 171 23.37 6.66 -1.37
CA ASN A 171 23.66 5.52 -2.24
C ASN A 171 24.73 4.61 -1.66
N ASP A 172 25.88 5.17 -1.25
CA ASP A 172 27.08 4.39 -0.93
C ASP A 172 26.99 3.69 0.43
N HIS A 173 26.25 4.28 1.38
CA HIS A 173 26.13 3.75 2.74
C HIS A 173 24.72 3.21 3.03
N VAL A 174 23.65 4.03 2.85
CA VAL A 174 22.28 3.60 3.17
C VAL A 174 21.80 2.52 2.22
N ASN A 175 22.12 2.65 0.92
CA ASN A 175 21.73 1.68 -0.11
C ASN A 175 22.80 0.61 -0.40
N MET A 176 23.85 0.53 0.40
CA MET A 176 24.94 -0.44 0.22
C MET A 176 24.42 -1.87 0.11
N SER A 177 24.91 -2.63 -0.88
CA SER A 177 24.51 -4.02 -1.15
C SER A 177 23.03 -4.22 -1.51
N GLN A 178 22.35 -3.17 -1.99
CA GLN A 178 20.93 -3.19 -2.31
C GLN A 178 20.65 -2.60 -3.68
N SER A 179 19.50 -2.96 -4.24
CA SER A 179 18.86 -2.28 -5.38
C SER A 179 17.43 -1.95 -5.05
N THR A 180 16.83 -1.02 -5.77
CA THR A 180 15.37 -0.82 -5.78
C THR A 180 14.65 -2.15 -6.04
N ASN A 181 15.20 -2.97 -6.94
CA ASN A 181 14.59 -4.19 -7.45
C ASN A 181 14.47 -5.32 -6.41
N ASP A 182 15.26 -5.29 -5.35
CA ASP A 182 15.14 -6.27 -4.25
C ASP A 182 14.49 -5.67 -2.99
N VAL A 183 14.73 -4.40 -2.67
CA VAL A 183 14.18 -3.80 -1.44
C VAL A 183 12.71 -3.41 -1.55
N ILE A 184 12.24 -2.93 -2.72
CA ILE A 184 10.85 -2.50 -2.91
C ILE A 184 9.88 -3.69 -2.87
N PRO A 185 10.06 -4.79 -3.64
CA PRO A 185 9.17 -5.94 -3.55
C PRO A 185 9.24 -6.60 -2.17
N THR A 186 10.41 -6.67 -1.53
CA THR A 186 10.52 -7.17 -0.15
C THR A 186 9.71 -6.31 0.83
N ALA A 187 9.81 -4.98 0.78
CA ALA A 187 9.00 -4.08 1.60
C ALA A 187 7.50 -4.20 1.28
N GLY A 188 7.16 -4.41 0.01
CA GLY A 188 5.79 -4.69 -0.44
C GLY A 188 5.22 -5.97 0.18
N LYS A 189 5.96 -7.07 0.14
CA LYS A 189 5.57 -8.34 0.76
C LYS A 189 5.36 -8.21 2.27
N LEU A 190 6.26 -7.53 2.97
CA LEU A 190 6.11 -7.23 4.39
C LEU A 190 4.85 -6.38 4.67
N THR A 191 4.55 -5.44 3.80
CA THR A 191 3.37 -4.58 3.92
C THR A 191 2.09 -5.36 3.77
N VAL A 192 2.01 -6.25 2.79
CA VAL A 192 0.88 -7.18 2.61
C VAL A 192 0.71 -8.06 3.86
N LEU A 193 1.79 -8.65 4.38
CA LEU A 193 1.75 -9.45 5.61
C LEU A 193 1.20 -8.67 6.81
N GLU A 194 1.61 -7.41 6.97
CA GLU A 194 1.17 -6.57 8.08
C GLU A 194 -0.30 -6.16 7.95
N LEU A 195 -0.75 -5.82 6.73
CA LEU A 195 -2.13 -5.41 6.46
C LEU A 195 -3.12 -6.58 6.44
N LEU A 196 -2.68 -7.79 6.11
CA LEU A 196 -3.53 -8.98 6.19
C LEU A 196 -3.89 -9.38 7.63
N LYS A 197 -3.07 -9.01 8.62
CA LYS A 197 -3.36 -9.37 10.03
C LYS A 197 -4.71 -8.84 10.53
N PRO A 198 -4.99 -7.52 10.48
CA PRO A 198 -6.27 -7.00 10.91
C PRO A 198 -7.42 -7.53 10.05
N LEU A 199 -7.24 -7.67 8.73
CA LEU A 199 -8.28 -8.22 7.86
C LEU A 199 -8.67 -9.65 8.27
N LEU A 200 -7.69 -10.52 8.53
CA LEU A 200 -7.97 -11.89 8.99
C LEU A 200 -8.67 -11.90 10.36
N ALA A 201 -8.29 -11.01 11.27
CA ALA A 201 -8.96 -10.91 12.56
C ALA A 201 -10.44 -10.48 12.42
N GLU A 202 -10.74 -9.53 11.54
CA GLU A 202 -12.11 -9.08 11.26
C GLU A 202 -12.95 -10.15 10.55
N LEU A 203 -12.36 -10.92 9.63
CA LEU A 203 -13.06 -12.04 8.97
C LEU A 203 -13.38 -13.16 9.96
N ASP A 204 -12.46 -13.48 10.88
CA ASP A 204 -12.70 -14.44 11.97
C ASP A 204 -13.83 -13.94 12.91
N GLY A 205 -13.82 -12.64 13.23
CA GLY A 205 -14.90 -12.00 13.99
C GLY A 205 -16.24 -12.10 13.28
N LEU A 206 -16.28 -11.75 12.00
CA LEU A 206 -17.49 -11.81 11.18
C LEU A 206 -18.03 -13.25 11.08
N GLU A 207 -17.17 -14.22 10.87
CA GLU A 207 -17.56 -15.64 10.82
C GLU A 207 -18.26 -16.07 12.12
N ARG A 208 -17.69 -15.72 13.29
CA ARG A 208 -18.29 -16.04 14.59
C ARG A 208 -19.65 -15.39 14.78
N GLU A 209 -19.78 -14.11 14.48
CA GLU A 209 -21.08 -13.39 14.57
C GLU A 209 -22.15 -13.99 13.66
N LEU A 210 -21.77 -14.40 12.45
CA LEU A 210 -22.68 -15.05 11.51
C LEU A 210 -23.15 -16.42 12.04
N ARG A 211 -22.29 -17.18 12.74
CA ARG A 211 -22.69 -18.44 13.39
C ARG A 211 -23.63 -18.21 14.57
N ILE A 212 -23.40 -17.16 15.37
CA ILE A 212 -24.30 -16.79 16.46
C ILE A 212 -25.68 -16.47 15.86
N LYS A 213 -25.75 -15.67 14.80
CA LYS A 213 -27.00 -15.36 14.12
C LYS A 213 -27.63 -16.58 13.44
N ALA A 214 -26.83 -17.49 12.92
CA ALA A 214 -27.36 -18.74 12.36
C ALA A 214 -28.09 -19.57 13.43
N ALA A 215 -27.54 -19.68 14.63
CA ALA A 215 -28.16 -20.39 15.75
C ALA A 215 -29.43 -19.63 16.26
N GLU A 216 -29.35 -18.31 16.40
CA GLU A 216 -30.49 -17.46 16.81
C GLU A 216 -31.70 -17.61 15.88
N PHE A 217 -31.45 -17.68 14.57
CA PHE A 217 -32.50 -17.72 13.55
C PHE A 217 -32.85 -19.12 13.06
N ASP A 218 -32.34 -20.17 13.70
CA ASP A 218 -32.57 -21.54 13.23
C ASP A 218 -34.02 -22.01 13.36
N GLY A 219 -34.78 -21.43 14.30
CA GLY A 219 -36.20 -21.69 14.45
C GLY A 219 -37.14 -20.93 13.50
N ILE A 220 -36.60 -20.00 12.67
CA ILE A 220 -37.40 -19.12 11.83
C ILE A 220 -37.55 -19.73 10.43
N LEU A 221 -38.79 -20.07 10.03
CA LEU A 221 -39.08 -20.54 8.67
C LEU A 221 -39.16 -19.36 7.70
N LYS A 222 -38.61 -19.53 6.51
CA LYS A 222 -38.72 -18.61 5.39
C LYS A 222 -38.86 -19.36 4.07
N MET A 223 -39.26 -18.64 3.01
CA MET A 223 -39.19 -19.18 1.67
C MET A 223 -37.75 -19.13 1.12
N GLY A 224 -37.25 -20.24 0.67
CA GLY A 224 -36.04 -20.32 -0.17
C GLY A 224 -36.38 -19.93 -1.60
N ARG A 225 -35.48 -19.17 -2.25
CA ARG A 225 -35.68 -18.69 -3.63
C ARG A 225 -34.55 -19.15 -4.55
N THR A 226 -34.91 -19.42 -5.79
CA THR A 226 -34.00 -19.57 -6.91
C THR A 226 -34.37 -18.56 -7.98
N GLN A 227 -33.41 -17.80 -8.49
CA GLN A 227 -33.67 -16.72 -9.48
C GLN A 227 -34.76 -15.74 -9.01
N LEU A 228 -34.78 -15.42 -7.70
CA LEU A 228 -35.76 -14.57 -7.03
C LEU A 228 -37.21 -15.11 -7.00
N GLN A 229 -37.45 -16.32 -7.48
CA GLN A 229 -38.76 -16.98 -7.44
C GLN A 229 -38.84 -17.94 -6.25
N ASP A 230 -40.00 -18.07 -5.67
CA ASP A 230 -40.29 -18.99 -4.57
C ASP A 230 -39.99 -20.43 -4.98
N ALA A 231 -39.25 -21.15 -4.14
CA ALA A 231 -38.88 -22.54 -4.38
C ALA A 231 -39.38 -23.45 -3.26
N VAL A 232 -38.64 -23.57 -2.17
CA VAL A 232 -38.97 -24.48 -1.07
C VAL A 232 -38.79 -23.79 0.29
N PRO A 233 -39.49 -24.21 1.35
CA PRO A 233 -39.28 -23.73 2.71
C PRO A 233 -37.86 -24.04 3.19
N MET A 234 -37.26 -23.09 3.91
CA MET A 234 -35.98 -23.26 4.58
C MET A 234 -35.98 -22.48 5.91
N ARG A 235 -34.96 -22.67 6.72
CA ARG A 235 -34.77 -21.88 7.94
C ARG A 235 -33.88 -20.67 7.64
N LEU A 236 -34.19 -19.52 8.25
CA LEU A 236 -33.36 -18.32 8.13
C LEU A 236 -31.93 -18.55 8.66
N GLY A 237 -31.78 -19.34 9.72
CA GLY A 237 -30.50 -19.77 10.26
C GLY A 237 -29.60 -20.45 9.23
N GLN A 238 -30.16 -21.22 8.28
CA GLN A 238 -29.39 -21.84 7.20
C GLN A 238 -28.76 -20.80 6.25
N THR A 239 -29.41 -19.67 6.03
CA THR A 239 -28.86 -18.57 5.24
C THR A 239 -27.63 -17.96 5.91
N PHE A 240 -27.73 -17.67 7.22
CA PHE A 240 -26.59 -17.13 7.98
C PHE A 240 -25.46 -18.12 8.16
N HIS A 241 -25.79 -19.42 8.30
CA HIS A 241 -24.78 -20.49 8.31
C HIS A 241 -24.01 -20.57 6.97
N ALA A 242 -24.70 -20.40 5.85
CA ALA A 242 -24.06 -20.37 4.53
C ALA A 242 -23.11 -19.16 4.39
N TYR A 243 -23.50 -17.99 4.90
CA TYR A 243 -22.60 -16.81 4.95
C TYR A 243 -21.37 -17.07 5.83
N ALA A 244 -21.54 -17.66 7.03
CA ALA A 244 -20.43 -18.02 7.89
C ALA A 244 -19.45 -18.99 7.22
N THR A 245 -19.98 -19.99 6.50
CA THR A 245 -19.17 -20.97 5.76
C THR A 245 -18.39 -20.31 4.62
N MET A 246 -18.99 -19.34 3.91
CA MET A 246 -18.36 -18.56 2.87
C MET A 246 -17.21 -17.71 3.43
N VAL A 247 -17.45 -16.94 4.49
CA VAL A 247 -16.43 -16.11 5.15
C VAL A 247 -15.27 -16.95 5.69
N LYS A 248 -15.57 -18.11 6.30
CA LYS A 248 -14.53 -19.05 6.73
C LYS A 248 -13.64 -19.52 5.58
N ARG A 249 -14.21 -19.84 4.44
CA ARG A 249 -13.47 -20.24 3.22
C ARG A 249 -12.57 -19.13 2.73
N ASP A 250 -13.04 -17.87 2.76
CA ASP A 250 -12.23 -16.72 2.37
C ASP A 250 -11.09 -16.46 3.36
N TYR A 251 -11.35 -16.58 4.66
CA TYR A 251 -10.33 -16.53 5.70
C TYR A 251 -9.21 -17.55 5.45
N GLU A 252 -9.56 -18.82 5.24
CA GLU A 252 -8.56 -19.88 5.01
C GLU A 252 -7.79 -19.64 3.70
N ARG A 253 -8.44 -19.22 2.64
CA ARG A 253 -7.81 -18.86 1.36
C ARG A 253 -6.78 -17.72 1.54
N LEU A 254 -7.16 -16.64 2.22
CA LEU A 254 -6.25 -15.51 2.48
C LEU A 254 -5.09 -15.91 3.39
N LYS A 255 -5.34 -16.78 4.38
CA LYS A 255 -4.31 -17.33 5.25
C LYS A 255 -3.32 -18.22 4.50
N GLU A 256 -3.79 -18.99 3.52
CA GLU A 256 -2.95 -19.84 2.68
C GLU A 256 -2.09 -19.00 1.72
N VAL A 257 -2.68 -18.12 0.92
CA VAL A 257 -1.93 -17.30 -0.05
C VAL A 257 -0.96 -16.32 0.61
N ARG A 258 -1.14 -16.00 1.89
CA ARG A 258 -0.18 -15.22 2.67
C ARG A 258 1.22 -15.83 2.64
N CYS A 259 1.33 -17.15 2.48
CA CYS A 259 2.62 -17.86 2.45
C CYS A 259 3.52 -17.43 1.29
N GLU A 260 2.93 -16.98 0.18
CA GLU A 260 3.65 -16.41 -0.97
C GLU A 260 4.50 -15.19 -0.57
N MET A 261 4.09 -14.48 0.46
CA MET A 261 4.77 -13.27 0.92
C MET A 261 6.00 -13.55 1.79
N PHE A 262 6.23 -14.79 2.22
CA PHE A 262 7.40 -15.12 3.04
C PHE A 262 8.68 -15.34 2.25
N THR A 263 8.58 -15.62 0.95
CA THR A 263 9.74 -15.77 0.07
C THR A 263 10.09 -14.42 -0.55
N VAL A 264 11.33 -13.96 -0.33
CA VAL A 264 11.80 -12.63 -0.75
C VAL A 264 13.05 -12.74 -1.62
N ASN A 265 13.24 -11.76 -2.53
CA ASN A 265 14.41 -11.67 -3.39
C ASN A 265 15.53 -10.78 -2.82
N LEU A 266 15.46 -10.42 -1.53
CA LEU A 266 16.41 -9.52 -0.89
C LEU A 266 17.83 -10.11 -0.93
N GLY A 267 18.77 -9.32 -1.43
CA GLY A 267 20.16 -9.72 -1.71
C GLY A 267 20.42 -10.01 -3.19
N GLY A 268 19.36 -10.14 -4.03
CA GLY A 268 19.49 -10.34 -5.47
C GLY A 268 20.01 -9.12 -6.22
N THR A 269 19.91 -7.95 -5.61
CA THR A 269 20.27 -6.66 -6.19
C THR A 269 19.51 -6.33 -7.47
N ALA A 270 20.20 -5.92 -8.54
CA ALA A 270 19.56 -5.36 -9.74
C ALA A 270 18.73 -6.39 -10.54
N ILE A 271 19.26 -7.60 -10.71
CA ILE A 271 18.67 -8.63 -11.59
C ILE A 271 18.69 -10.05 -10.99
N GLY A 272 19.09 -10.22 -9.74
CA GLY A 272 19.21 -11.54 -9.09
C GLY A 272 20.62 -12.10 -9.00
N THR A 273 21.62 -11.43 -9.59
CA THR A 273 23.02 -11.91 -9.61
C THR A 273 23.77 -11.69 -8.30
N ALA A 274 23.21 -10.94 -7.36
CA ALA A 274 23.90 -10.49 -6.14
C ALA A 274 25.21 -9.74 -6.45
N ILE A 275 25.27 -9.01 -7.57
CA ILE A 275 26.48 -8.27 -7.97
C ILE A 275 26.84 -7.22 -6.90
N ASN A 276 28.13 -7.09 -6.60
CA ASN A 276 28.68 -6.21 -5.56
C ASN A 276 28.18 -6.52 -4.13
N VAL A 277 27.76 -7.76 -3.88
CA VAL A 277 27.32 -8.23 -2.57
C VAL A 277 28.30 -9.26 -2.04
N SER A 278 28.75 -9.12 -0.79
CA SER A 278 29.58 -10.13 -0.17
C SER A 278 28.75 -11.38 0.20
N PRO A 279 29.35 -12.59 0.14
CA PRO A 279 28.66 -13.80 0.59
C PRO A 279 28.14 -13.71 2.05
N ALA A 280 28.88 -13.01 2.91
CA ALA A 280 28.51 -12.78 4.30
C ALA A 280 27.25 -11.90 4.44
N TYR A 281 27.09 -10.87 3.59
CA TYR A 281 25.85 -10.10 3.54
C TYR A 281 24.69 -10.95 3.03
N LEU A 282 24.89 -11.63 1.90
CA LEU A 282 23.85 -12.42 1.22
C LEU A 282 23.25 -13.48 2.16
N SER A 283 24.08 -14.19 2.92
CA SER A 283 23.63 -15.21 3.87
C SER A 283 22.94 -14.64 5.13
N ASN A 284 23.16 -13.37 5.47
CA ASN A 284 22.68 -12.78 6.71
C ASN A 284 21.49 -11.85 6.56
N VAL A 285 21.26 -11.22 5.40
CA VAL A 285 20.28 -10.14 5.28
C VAL A 285 18.83 -10.60 5.49
N VAL A 286 18.42 -11.75 4.92
CA VAL A 286 17.06 -12.27 5.09
C VAL A 286 16.85 -12.83 6.50
N PRO A 287 17.75 -13.64 7.11
CA PRO A 287 17.64 -14.02 8.51
C PRO A 287 17.58 -12.82 9.47
N THR A 288 18.35 -11.76 9.21
CA THR A 288 18.30 -10.54 10.01
C THR A 288 16.94 -9.85 9.88
N LEU A 289 16.40 -9.74 8.66
CA LEU A 289 15.07 -9.17 8.42
C LEU A 289 13.98 -10.01 9.07
N ALA A 290 14.06 -11.34 8.99
CA ALA A 290 13.14 -12.25 9.66
C ALA A 290 13.12 -12.02 11.17
N LYS A 291 14.29 -11.83 11.78
CA LYS A 291 14.42 -11.52 13.21
C LYS A 291 13.80 -10.15 13.58
N ILE A 292 14.00 -9.13 12.74
CA ILE A 292 13.45 -7.78 12.96
C ILE A 292 11.93 -7.78 12.86
N THR A 293 11.36 -8.56 11.92
CA THR A 293 9.93 -8.53 11.60
C THR A 293 9.12 -9.57 12.35
N GLY A 294 9.76 -10.63 12.85
CA GLY A 294 9.10 -11.78 13.45
C GLY A 294 8.38 -12.68 12.45
N TYR A 295 8.57 -12.47 11.13
CA TYR A 295 8.03 -13.32 10.08
C TYR A 295 9.02 -14.43 9.68
N PRO A 296 8.55 -15.62 9.29
CA PRO A 296 9.41 -16.72 8.83
C PRO A 296 9.88 -16.50 7.40
N LEU A 297 10.58 -15.40 7.16
CA LEU A 297 11.06 -15.02 5.84
C LEU A 297 12.14 -15.99 5.36
N LYS A 298 12.10 -16.29 4.07
CA LYS A 298 13.09 -17.11 3.36
C LYS A 298 13.60 -16.35 2.15
N GLN A 299 14.90 -16.49 1.87
CA GLN A 299 15.43 -16.05 0.60
C GLN A 299 14.94 -16.99 -0.51
N ALA A 300 14.60 -16.45 -1.67
CA ALA A 300 14.20 -17.25 -2.82
C ALA A 300 15.35 -18.19 -3.23
N GLU A 301 15.02 -19.38 -3.68
CA GLU A 301 15.99 -20.34 -4.22
C GLU A 301 16.65 -19.80 -5.50
N ASP A 302 15.82 -19.25 -6.37
CA ASP A 302 16.26 -18.52 -7.58
C ASP A 302 15.95 -17.03 -7.41
N LEU A 303 17.03 -16.22 -7.27
CA LEU A 303 16.90 -14.78 -7.12
C LEU A 303 16.58 -14.05 -8.42
N PHE A 304 16.86 -14.66 -9.60
CA PHE A 304 16.46 -14.13 -10.91
C PHE A 304 14.95 -14.22 -11.06
N ASP A 305 14.39 -15.42 -10.88
CA ASP A 305 12.94 -15.68 -10.91
C ASP A 305 12.22 -14.72 -9.96
N ALA A 306 12.66 -14.66 -8.71
CA ALA A 306 12.02 -13.82 -7.68
C ALA A 306 12.21 -12.30 -7.90
N THR A 307 13.12 -11.87 -8.78
CA THR A 307 13.30 -10.46 -9.14
C THR A 307 12.45 -10.08 -10.35
N GLU A 308 12.25 -10.97 -11.32
CA GLU A 308 11.48 -10.66 -12.53
C GLU A 308 9.97 -10.98 -12.40
N ASN A 309 9.56 -11.84 -11.45
CA ASN A 309 8.18 -12.27 -11.29
C ASN A 309 7.51 -11.69 -10.02
N LEU A 310 6.23 -11.31 -10.14
CA LEU A 310 5.41 -10.73 -9.07
C LEU A 310 4.09 -11.50 -8.87
N ASP A 311 4.02 -12.73 -9.32
CA ASP A 311 2.86 -13.62 -9.28
C ASP A 311 2.32 -13.85 -7.87
N GLY A 312 3.17 -13.89 -6.83
CA GLY A 312 2.73 -13.95 -5.44
C GLY A 312 1.81 -12.78 -5.05
N PHE A 313 2.07 -11.56 -5.53
CA PHE A 313 1.15 -10.43 -5.33
C PHE A 313 -0.17 -10.62 -6.08
N VAL A 314 -0.13 -11.22 -7.26
CA VAL A 314 -1.33 -11.53 -8.05
C VAL A 314 -2.19 -12.56 -7.34
N MET A 315 -1.58 -13.59 -6.72
CA MET A 315 -2.29 -14.59 -5.93
C MET A 315 -3.02 -13.96 -4.73
N VAL A 316 -2.36 -13.11 -3.97
CA VAL A 316 -2.99 -12.38 -2.85
C VAL A 316 -4.10 -11.46 -3.35
N SER A 317 -3.87 -10.71 -4.43
CA SER A 317 -4.87 -9.84 -5.04
C SER A 317 -6.10 -10.63 -5.52
N GLY A 318 -5.89 -11.80 -6.11
CA GLY A 318 -6.95 -12.72 -6.53
C GLY A 318 -7.80 -13.23 -5.36
N ALA A 319 -7.16 -13.60 -4.26
CA ALA A 319 -7.85 -14.03 -3.04
C ALA A 319 -8.65 -12.88 -2.39
N LEU A 320 -8.09 -11.67 -2.34
CA LEU A 320 -8.80 -10.46 -1.88
C LEU A 320 -10.01 -10.15 -2.77
N LYS A 321 -9.86 -10.28 -4.08
CA LYS A 321 -10.96 -10.09 -5.04
C LYS A 321 -12.09 -11.10 -4.81
N ALA A 322 -11.78 -12.39 -4.59
CA ALA A 322 -12.78 -13.42 -4.29
C ALA A 322 -13.54 -13.08 -2.99
N CYS A 323 -12.82 -12.72 -1.93
CA CYS A 323 -13.42 -12.28 -0.66
C CYS A 323 -14.34 -11.06 -0.86
N ALA A 324 -13.90 -10.04 -1.61
CA ALA A 324 -14.71 -8.86 -1.90
C ALA A 324 -16.01 -9.19 -2.65
N VAL A 325 -15.96 -10.12 -3.62
CA VAL A 325 -17.15 -10.58 -4.36
C VAL A 325 -18.11 -11.30 -3.43
N ASP A 326 -17.62 -12.17 -2.56
CA ASP A 326 -18.42 -12.93 -1.61
C ASP A 326 -19.09 -12.00 -0.57
N LEU A 327 -18.35 -11.04 -0.02
CA LEU A 327 -18.89 -10.03 0.90
C LEU A 327 -19.92 -9.12 0.20
N SER A 328 -19.66 -8.70 -1.03
CA SER A 328 -20.60 -7.90 -1.83
C SER A 328 -21.91 -8.65 -2.08
N LYS A 329 -21.83 -9.93 -2.41
CA LYS A 329 -23.01 -10.80 -2.57
C LYS A 329 -23.80 -10.90 -1.29
N MET A 330 -23.18 -11.17 -0.14
CA MET A 330 -23.83 -11.22 1.17
C MET A 330 -24.53 -9.89 1.51
N CYS A 331 -23.84 -8.77 1.30
CA CYS A 331 -24.41 -7.45 1.54
C CYS A 331 -25.63 -7.15 0.66
N ASN A 332 -25.59 -7.54 -0.61
CA ASN A 332 -26.74 -7.40 -1.52
C ASN A 332 -27.92 -8.28 -1.10
N ASP A 333 -27.69 -9.50 -0.64
CA ASP A 333 -28.74 -10.34 -0.11
C ASP A 333 -29.39 -9.71 1.13
N LEU A 334 -28.61 -9.21 2.08
CA LEU A 334 -29.14 -8.55 3.29
C LEU A 334 -29.97 -7.30 2.93
N ARG A 335 -29.53 -6.51 1.94
CA ARG A 335 -30.29 -5.36 1.44
C ARG A 335 -31.60 -5.79 0.79
N LEU A 336 -31.59 -6.84 0.00
CA LEU A 336 -32.78 -7.38 -0.66
C LEU A 336 -33.80 -7.93 0.37
N LEU A 337 -33.31 -8.74 1.33
CA LEU A 337 -34.18 -9.32 2.39
C LEU A 337 -34.78 -8.24 3.29
N SER A 338 -34.10 -7.12 3.50
CA SER A 338 -34.60 -5.99 4.31
C SER A 338 -35.42 -4.94 3.52
N SER A 339 -35.63 -5.18 2.22
CA SER A 339 -36.31 -4.23 1.34
C SER A 339 -37.78 -3.99 1.74
N GLY A 340 -38.24 -2.78 1.57
CA GLY A 340 -39.63 -2.40 1.87
C GLY A 340 -39.73 -1.40 3.03
N PRO A 341 -40.40 -1.72 4.14
CA PRO A 341 -40.98 -3.02 4.54
C PRO A 341 -42.37 -3.34 3.94
N ARG A 342 -43.08 -2.38 3.36
CA ARG A 342 -44.50 -2.59 2.95
C ARG A 342 -44.65 -3.23 1.57
N THR A 343 -43.78 -2.88 0.63
CA THR A 343 -43.83 -3.30 -0.77
C THR A 343 -42.55 -4.01 -1.24
N GLY A 344 -41.71 -4.37 -0.33
CA GLY A 344 -40.53 -5.22 -0.54
C GLY A 344 -40.63 -6.54 0.22
N PHE A 345 -39.52 -7.26 0.38
CA PHE A 345 -39.55 -8.57 1.04
C PHE A 345 -39.80 -8.47 2.55
N GLY A 346 -39.19 -7.52 3.24
CA GLY A 346 -39.37 -7.31 4.66
C GLY A 346 -39.10 -8.54 5.55
N GLU A 347 -38.25 -9.45 5.10
CA GLU A 347 -37.96 -10.72 5.81
C GLU A 347 -37.05 -10.53 7.01
N ILE A 348 -36.22 -9.49 6.99
CA ILE A 348 -35.33 -9.13 8.08
C ILE A 348 -35.36 -7.63 8.33
N ASN A 349 -35.08 -7.21 9.57
CA ASN A 349 -34.88 -5.81 9.92
C ASN A 349 -33.40 -5.57 10.23
N LEU A 350 -32.78 -4.66 9.49
CA LEU A 350 -31.41 -4.21 9.78
C LEU A 350 -31.45 -3.01 10.75
N PRO A 351 -30.51 -2.92 11.69
CA PRO A 351 -30.43 -1.79 12.61
C PRO A 351 -30.31 -0.46 11.89
N ALA A 352 -31.13 0.53 12.26
CA ALA A 352 -31.04 1.88 11.76
C ALA A 352 -29.72 2.53 12.20
N ARG A 353 -28.90 3.00 11.25
CA ARG A 353 -27.61 3.64 11.54
C ARG A 353 -27.55 5.10 11.15
N GLN A 354 -28.32 5.50 10.14
CA GLN A 354 -28.49 6.91 9.75
C GLN A 354 -29.78 7.13 8.95
N ASN A 355 -30.24 8.38 8.86
CA ASN A 355 -31.36 8.76 8.01
C ASN A 355 -30.98 8.56 6.52
N GLY A 356 -31.87 7.93 5.76
CA GLY A 356 -31.63 7.59 4.36
C GLY A 356 -32.06 8.64 3.34
N SER A 357 -32.74 9.74 3.78
CA SER A 357 -33.25 10.74 2.86
C SER A 357 -33.46 12.09 3.55
N SER A 358 -33.11 13.16 2.85
CA SER A 358 -33.35 14.55 3.29
C SER A 358 -34.79 15.01 3.07
N ILE A 359 -35.51 14.40 2.11
CA ILE A 359 -36.89 14.79 1.74
C ILE A 359 -37.95 13.86 2.37
N MET A 360 -37.56 12.67 2.82
CA MET A 360 -38.46 11.69 3.45
C MET A 360 -37.97 11.41 4.88
N PRO A 361 -38.39 12.25 5.87
CA PRO A 361 -38.02 12.03 7.26
C PRO A 361 -38.48 10.65 7.73
N GLY A 362 -37.61 9.89 8.40
CA GLY A 362 -37.93 8.56 8.88
C GLY A 362 -37.67 7.42 7.86
N LYS A 363 -37.29 7.71 6.62
CA LYS A 363 -36.77 6.68 5.71
C LYS A 363 -35.37 6.26 6.18
N VAL A 364 -35.21 4.98 6.44
CA VAL A 364 -33.93 4.38 6.83
C VAL A 364 -33.45 3.44 5.73
N ASN A 365 -32.26 3.71 5.20
CA ASN A 365 -31.62 2.82 4.23
C ASN A 365 -30.62 1.88 4.93
N PRO A 366 -30.38 0.67 4.40
CA PRO A 366 -29.37 -0.25 4.91
C PRO A 366 -27.96 0.18 4.47
N VAL A 367 -27.50 1.35 4.94
CA VAL A 367 -26.27 2.03 4.46
C VAL A 367 -24.98 1.28 4.77
N ILE A 368 -24.93 0.49 5.84
CA ILE A 368 -23.74 -0.29 6.18
C ILE A 368 -23.46 -1.36 5.12
N PRO A 369 -24.43 -2.23 4.73
CA PRO A 369 -24.17 -3.19 3.65
C PRO A 369 -24.18 -2.55 2.24
N GLU A 370 -24.44 -1.24 2.10
CA GLU A 370 -24.37 -0.51 0.83
C GLU A 370 -22.95 -0.09 0.47
N VAL A 371 -22.14 0.25 1.46
CA VAL A 371 -20.73 0.68 1.29
C VAL A 371 -19.83 -0.49 0.91
#